data_0231bbc051b18cc4c37576aa3b160c0c
#
_entry.id   0231bbc051b18cc4c37576aa3b160c0c
#
_cell.length_a   1.000
_cell.length_b   1.000
_cell.length_c   1.000
_cell.angle_alpha   90.00
_cell.angle_beta   90.00
_cell.angle_gamma   90.00
#
_symmetry.space_group_name_H-M   'P 1'
#
loop_
_entity.id
_entity.type
_entity.pdbx_description
1 polymer ?
#
loop_
_entity_poly.entity_id
_entity_poly.type
_entity_poly.pdbx_seq_one_letter_code
_entity_poly.pdbx_strand_id
1 'polypeptide(L)'
;MSFFHRLSAVVVIASLATACASAPPRPVRSEFEDIPVPKGLTYEADRSTIIESPQVKAARLVYRGRIEIESLAAAMRTTLEGNGWRNVSSTTTARHGTTQVYEKAGNSLQVLLWEGLWYTYVELTASRASQLSR
;
A
#
# COMPACT_ATOMS: atom_id res chain seq x y z
N MET A 1 -17.60 -38.29 -60.51
CA MET A 1 -18.22 -37.11 -59.94
C MET A 1 -18.62 -37.33 -58.49
N SER A 2 -17.68 -37.42 -57.58
CA SER A 2 -18.00 -37.62 -56.14
C SER A 2 -16.83 -37.26 -55.23
N PHE A 3 -15.94 -36.37 -55.69
CA PHE A 3 -14.75 -36.00 -54.93
C PHE A 3 -14.79 -34.55 -54.39
N PHE A 4 -15.77 -33.77 -54.78
CA PHE A 4 -15.80 -32.34 -54.41
C PHE A 4 -16.60 -32.00 -53.14
N HIS A 5 -17.28 -32.97 -52.51
CA HIS A 5 -18.18 -32.70 -51.37
C HIS A 5 -17.57 -33.01 -50.00
N ARG A 6 -16.31 -33.41 -49.91
CA ARG A 6 -15.68 -33.78 -48.63
C ARG A 6 -14.66 -32.78 -48.10
N LEU A 7 -14.41 -31.70 -48.83
CA LEU A 7 -13.42 -30.69 -48.42
C LEU A 7 -14.02 -29.42 -47.74
N SER A 8 -15.35 -29.31 -47.73
CA SER A 8 -16.02 -28.12 -47.11
C SER A 8 -16.39 -28.24 -45.63
N ALA A 9 -16.19 -29.43 -45.03
CA ALA A 9 -16.65 -29.67 -43.67
C ALA A 9 -15.56 -29.48 -42.59
N VAL A 10 -14.29 -29.16 -42.95
CA VAL A 10 -13.17 -29.13 -41.99
C VAL A 10 -12.78 -27.69 -41.58
N VAL A 11 -13.34 -26.66 -42.25
CA VAL A 11 -12.91 -25.24 -42.02
C VAL A 11 -13.71 -24.52 -40.94
N VAL A 12 -14.79 -25.07 -40.38
CA VAL A 12 -15.70 -24.33 -39.49
C VAL A 12 -15.46 -24.54 -37.99
N ILE A 13 -14.51 -25.34 -37.55
CA ILE A 13 -14.30 -25.66 -36.11
C ILE A 13 -13.11 -24.91 -35.47
N ALA A 14 -12.49 -23.96 -36.16
CA ALA A 14 -11.28 -23.26 -35.65
C ALA A 14 -11.50 -21.86 -35.09
N SER A 15 -12.73 -21.44 -34.71
CA SER A 15 -12.98 -20.02 -34.39
C SER A 15 -13.68 -19.75 -33.06
N LEU A 16 -13.53 -20.56 -32.02
CA LEU A 16 -14.17 -20.30 -30.71
C LEU A 16 -13.23 -20.50 -29.54
N ALA A 17 -11.98 -20.03 -29.65
CA ALA A 17 -11.12 -19.82 -28.49
C ALA A 17 -11.05 -18.30 -28.20
N THR A 18 -12.17 -17.67 -27.88
CA THR A 18 -12.15 -16.37 -27.18
C THR A 18 -11.69 -16.64 -25.75
N ALA A 19 -10.37 -16.59 -25.55
CA ALA A 19 -9.79 -16.54 -24.23
C ALA A 19 -10.35 -15.28 -23.53
N CYS A 20 -11.19 -15.48 -22.52
CA CYS A 20 -11.49 -14.46 -21.53
C CYS A 20 -10.18 -14.15 -20.80
N ALA A 21 -9.41 -13.20 -21.31
CA ALA A 21 -8.32 -12.59 -20.56
C ALA A 21 -9.00 -11.78 -19.44
N SER A 22 -9.14 -12.39 -18.27
CA SER A 22 -9.49 -11.67 -17.04
C SER A 22 -8.39 -10.65 -16.81
N ALA A 23 -8.72 -9.36 -16.98
CA ALA A 23 -7.79 -8.29 -16.62
C ALA A 23 -7.43 -8.48 -15.14
N PRO A 24 -6.13 -8.35 -14.76
CA PRO A 24 -5.74 -8.44 -13.37
C PRO A 24 -6.55 -7.41 -12.58
N PRO A 25 -7.06 -7.77 -11.37
CA PRO A 25 -7.82 -6.85 -10.55
C PRO A 25 -6.97 -5.59 -10.34
N ARG A 26 -7.50 -4.44 -10.73
CA ARG A 26 -6.88 -3.16 -10.41
C ARG A 26 -6.81 -3.09 -8.89
N PRO A 27 -5.63 -2.84 -8.30
CA PRO A 27 -5.56 -2.63 -6.87
C PRO A 27 -6.52 -1.50 -6.51
N VAL A 28 -7.45 -1.78 -5.62
CA VAL A 28 -8.36 -0.74 -5.09
C VAL A 28 -7.45 0.27 -4.41
N ARG A 29 -7.43 1.49 -4.93
CA ARG A 29 -6.69 2.58 -4.29
C ARG A 29 -7.29 2.81 -2.91
N SER A 30 -6.50 2.51 -1.90
CA SER A 30 -6.86 2.83 -0.53
C SER A 30 -6.79 4.34 -0.30
N GLU A 31 -7.66 4.88 0.54
CA GLU A 31 -7.58 6.28 0.98
C GLU A 31 -6.28 6.62 1.73
N PHE A 32 -5.49 5.61 2.06
CA PHE A 32 -4.20 5.75 2.75
C PHE A 32 -2.99 5.75 1.80
N GLU A 33 -3.20 5.61 0.49
CA GLU A 33 -2.12 5.71 -0.51
C GLU A 33 -1.57 7.12 -0.67
N ASP A 34 -2.27 8.12 -0.14
CA ASP A 34 -1.82 9.51 -0.12
C ASP A 34 -0.81 9.82 1.00
N ILE A 35 -0.52 8.85 1.89
CA ILE A 35 0.52 9.00 2.90
C ILE A 35 1.88 8.82 2.21
N PRO A 36 2.68 9.89 2.11
CA PRO A 36 3.94 9.80 1.40
C PRO A 36 4.97 9.01 2.20
N VAL A 37 5.73 8.17 1.50
CA VAL A 37 6.86 7.43 2.08
C VAL A 37 8.15 7.73 1.32
N PRO A 38 9.32 7.70 1.97
CA PRO A 38 10.60 7.87 1.31
C PRO A 38 10.84 6.81 0.22
N LYS A 39 11.63 7.19 -0.79
CA LYS A 39 12.08 6.25 -1.82
C LYS A 39 12.96 5.16 -1.22
N GLY A 40 12.95 3.98 -1.84
CA GLY A 40 13.76 2.84 -1.40
C GLY A 40 13.05 1.91 -0.43
N LEU A 41 11.78 2.17 -0.13
CA LEU A 41 10.92 1.29 0.65
C LEU A 41 10.05 0.42 -0.26
N THR A 42 9.89 -0.84 0.12
CA THR A 42 9.01 -1.82 -0.53
C THR A 42 7.83 -2.10 0.39
N TYR A 43 6.63 -2.03 -0.16
CA TYR A 43 5.39 -2.33 0.56
C TYR A 43 5.25 -3.84 0.83
N GLU A 44 4.88 -4.19 2.06
CA GLU A 44 4.67 -5.56 2.54
C GLU A 44 3.17 -5.83 2.69
N ALA A 45 2.54 -6.32 1.64
CA ALA A 45 1.09 -6.57 1.62
C ALA A 45 0.66 -7.57 2.70
N ASP A 46 1.43 -8.65 2.89
CA ASP A 46 1.12 -9.71 3.86
C ASP A 46 1.18 -9.26 5.33
N ARG A 47 1.82 -8.12 5.57
CA ARG A 47 1.96 -7.51 6.90
C ARG A 47 1.07 -6.30 7.09
N SER A 48 0.38 -5.88 6.05
CA SER A 48 -0.45 -4.67 6.03
C SER A 48 -1.93 -5.03 6.19
N THR A 49 -2.69 -4.15 6.81
CA THR A 49 -4.14 -4.32 7.00
C THR A 49 -4.81 -2.98 6.78
N ILE A 50 -5.89 -2.98 6.02
CA ILE A 50 -6.72 -1.79 5.78
C ILE A 50 -8.14 -2.15 6.19
N ILE A 51 -8.74 -1.31 7.02
CA ILE A 51 -10.11 -1.41 7.49
C ILE A 51 -10.86 -0.18 7.00
N GLU A 52 -11.79 -0.38 6.09
CA GLU A 52 -12.64 0.68 5.58
C GLU A 52 -14.10 0.31 5.77
N SER A 53 -14.78 1.09 6.58
CA SER A 53 -16.22 1.01 6.78
C SER A 53 -16.82 2.43 6.73
N PRO A 54 -18.14 2.59 6.64
CA PRO A 54 -18.75 3.91 6.64
C PRO A 54 -18.41 4.78 7.85
N GLN A 55 -18.07 4.16 8.96
CA GLN A 55 -17.84 4.82 10.25
C GLN A 55 -16.38 4.81 10.70
N VAL A 56 -15.59 3.85 10.24
CA VAL A 56 -14.19 3.67 10.66
C VAL A 56 -13.31 3.46 9.45
N LYS A 57 -12.28 4.30 9.35
CA LYS A 57 -11.21 4.16 8.37
C LYS A 57 -9.89 4.12 9.11
N ALA A 58 -9.23 2.99 9.06
CA ALA A 58 -7.94 2.76 9.69
C ALA A 58 -7.05 1.87 8.80
N ALA A 59 -5.76 2.13 8.81
CA ALA A 59 -4.80 1.33 8.10
C ALA A 59 -3.55 1.10 8.95
N ARG A 60 -3.01 -0.09 8.81
CA ARG A 60 -1.68 -0.46 9.24
C ARG A 60 -0.90 -0.88 8.01
N LEU A 61 0.02 -0.04 7.56
CA LEU A 61 0.83 -0.26 6.35
C LEU A 61 2.26 -0.55 6.77
N VAL A 62 2.82 -1.62 6.28
CA VAL A 62 4.20 -2.01 6.57
C VAL A 62 5.05 -1.93 5.33
N TYR A 63 6.21 -1.31 5.46
CA TYR A 63 7.23 -1.19 4.44
C TYR A 63 8.56 -1.71 4.96
N ARG A 64 9.44 -2.12 4.08
CA ARG A 64 10.83 -2.47 4.41
C ARG A 64 11.82 -1.86 3.43
N GLY A 65 13.04 -1.64 3.89
CA GLY A 65 14.12 -1.16 3.05
C GLY A 65 15.48 -1.48 3.67
N ARG A 66 16.54 -1.29 2.90
CA ARG A 66 17.92 -1.38 3.39
C ARG A 66 18.47 0.01 3.63
N ILE A 67 17.88 0.70 4.57
CA ILE A 67 18.20 2.08 4.94
C ILE A 67 18.49 2.08 6.44
N GLU A 68 19.53 2.78 6.83
CA GLU A 68 19.88 2.94 8.23
C GLU A 68 18.74 3.67 8.98
N ILE A 69 18.40 3.21 10.20
CA ILE A 69 17.18 3.60 10.90
C ILE A 69 17.09 5.10 11.20
N GLU A 70 18.21 5.73 11.59
CA GLU A 70 18.23 7.17 11.90
C GLU A 70 18.02 8.02 10.64
N SER A 71 18.67 7.62 9.55
CA SER A 71 18.48 8.24 8.23
C SER A 71 17.05 8.09 7.74
N LEU A 72 16.45 6.91 7.95
CA LEU A 72 15.06 6.65 7.56
C LEU A 72 14.07 7.44 8.43
N ALA A 73 14.34 7.57 9.74
CA ALA A 73 13.52 8.38 10.64
C ALA A 73 13.54 9.87 10.25
N ALA A 74 14.72 10.39 9.89
CA ALA A 74 14.87 11.76 9.40
C ALA A 74 14.16 11.96 8.03
N ALA A 75 14.30 11.00 7.11
CA ALA A 75 13.64 11.04 5.81
C ALA A 75 12.11 10.97 5.93
N MET A 76 11.58 10.14 6.83
CA MET A 76 10.14 10.08 7.13
C MET A 76 9.62 11.42 7.62
N ARG A 77 10.32 12.05 8.58
CA ARG A 77 9.94 13.37 9.08
C ARG A 77 9.92 14.40 7.96
N THR A 78 11.00 14.52 7.18
CA THR A 78 11.09 15.49 6.09
C THR A 78 10.00 15.27 5.05
N THR A 79 9.74 14.01 4.69
CA THR A 79 8.72 13.66 3.70
C THR A 79 7.31 14.00 4.19
N LEU A 80 6.99 13.67 5.44
CA LEU A 80 5.67 13.94 6.03
C LEU A 80 5.44 15.43 6.25
N GLU A 81 6.39 16.14 6.85
CA GLU A 81 6.29 17.57 7.08
C GLU A 81 6.20 18.35 5.76
N GLY A 82 6.96 17.96 4.73
CA GLY A 82 6.87 18.52 3.39
C GLY A 82 5.51 18.31 2.71
N ASN A 83 4.71 17.35 3.18
CA ASN A 83 3.35 17.07 2.73
C ASN A 83 2.25 17.55 3.70
N GLY A 84 2.60 18.43 4.63
CA GLY A 84 1.67 19.11 5.51
C GLY A 84 1.27 18.33 6.77
N TRP A 85 1.97 17.24 7.10
CA TRP A 85 1.82 16.58 8.39
C TRP A 85 2.63 17.31 9.45
N ARG A 86 2.03 17.54 10.61
CA ARG A 86 2.68 18.18 11.74
C ARG A 86 3.18 17.11 12.72
N ASN A 87 4.47 17.09 13.00
CA ASN A 87 5.02 16.21 14.03
C ASN A 87 4.53 16.63 15.41
N VAL A 88 3.96 15.70 16.15
CA VAL A 88 3.43 15.90 17.52
C VAL A 88 4.42 15.37 18.55
N SER A 89 4.99 14.19 18.29
CA SER A 89 5.97 13.60 19.18
C SER A 89 6.93 12.68 18.42
N SER A 90 8.10 12.48 19.01
CA SER A 90 9.10 11.52 18.52
C SER A 90 9.81 10.92 19.72
N THR A 91 9.80 9.60 19.83
CA THR A 91 10.39 8.84 20.93
C THR A 91 11.24 7.70 20.37
N THR A 92 12.47 7.59 20.83
CA THR A 92 13.35 6.48 20.47
C THR A 92 13.66 5.65 21.70
N THR A 93 13.50 4.33 21.57
CA THR A 93 13.83 3.37 22.63
C THR A 93 14.73 2.28 22.08
N ALA A 94 15.66 1.81 22.90
CA ALA A 94 16.65 0.80 22.50
C ALA A 94 16.02 -0.56 22.10
N ARG A 95 14.81 -0.87 22.58
CA ARG A 95 14.14 -2.15 22.34
C ARG A 95 13.06 -2.10 21.26
N HIS A 96 12.43 -0.95 21.10
CA HIS A 96 11.22 -0.82 20.26
C HIS A 96 11.41 0.09 19.05
N GLY A 97 12.62 0.61 18.84
CA GLY A 97 12.92 1.50 17.73
C GLY A 97 12.42 2.92 17.94
N THR A 98 12.12 3.62 16.86
CA THR A 98 11.69 5.01 16.87
C THR A 98 10.20 5.12 16.53
N THR A 99 9.44 5.78 17.39
CA THR A 99 8.02 6.10 17.15
C THR A 99 7.89 7.59 16.92
N GLN A 100 7.23 7.97 15.84
CA GLN A 100 6.89 9.35 15.51
C GLN A 100 5.37 9.46 15.35
N VAL A 101 4.78 10.52 15.86
CA VAL A 101 3.34 10.78 15.75
C VAL A 101 3.12 12.08 15.00
N TYR A 102 2.18 12.06 14.08
CA TYR A 102 1.84 13.16 13.20
C TYR A 102 0.34 13.40 13.16
N GLU A 103 -0.04 14.64 12.88
CA GLU A 103 -1.42 15.06 12.66
C GLU A 103 -1.54 15.89 11.38
N LYS A 104 -2.66 15.70 10.67
CA LYS A 104 -3.03 16.50 9.50
C LYS A 104 -4.54 16.54 9.34
N ALA A 105 -5.14 17.74 9.41
CA ALA A 105 -6.57 17.95 9.17
C ALA A 105 -7.48 16.98 9.95
N GLY A 106 -7.22 16.79 11.25
CA GLY A 106 -7.99 15.89 12.12
C GLY A 106 -7.67 14.40 11.94
N ASN A 107 -6.75 14.04 11.05
CA ASN A 107 -6.26 12.67 10.90
C ASN A 107 -5.01 12.47 11.74
N SER A 108 -4.81 11.25 12.25
CA SER A 108 -3.66 10.85 13.03
C SER A 108 -2.85 9.79 12.30
N LEU A 109 -1.53 9.91 12.38
CA LEU A 109 -0.58 8.97 11.81
C LEU A 109 0.52 8.66 12.83
N GLN A 110 0.68 7.40 13.16
CA GLN A 110 1.82 6.90 13.90
C GLN A 110 2.79 6.20 12.94
N VAL A 111 4.05 6.53 13.05
CA VAL A 111 5.16 5.89 12.32
C VAL A 111 6.03 5.16 13.32
N LEU A 112 6.14 3.86 13.21
CA LEU A 112 7.05 3.03 14.00
C LEU A 112 8.14 2.49 13.09
N LEU A 113 9.39 2.75 13.46
CA LEU A 113 10.56 2.25 12.75
C LEU A 113 11.32 1.28 13.65
N TRP A 114 11.70 0.13 13.11
CA TRP A 114 12.54 -0.83 13.83
C TRP A 114 13.48 -1.56 12.88
N GLU A 115 14.59 -2.03 13.42
CA GLU A 115 15.54 -2.86 12.70
C GLU A 115 15.19 -4.33 12.82
N GLY A 116 15.11 -5.02 11.67
CA GLY A 116 15.08 -6.45 11.59
C GLY A 116 16.48 -7.01 11.27
N LEU A 117 16.55 -8.32 11.04
CA LEU A 117 17.83 -8.98 10.78
C LEU A 117 18.51 -8.51 9.47
N TRP A 118 17.71 -8.22 8.43
CA TRP A 118 18.20 -7.86 7.09
C TRP A 118 17.66 -6.53 6.55
N TYR A 119 16.62 -6.02 7.18
CA TYR A 119 15.90 -4.84 6.72
C TYR A 119 15.52 -3.95 7.89
N THR A 120 15.42 -2.67 7.60
CA THR A 120 14.70 -1.73 8.45
C THR A 120 13.25 -1.70 8.01
N TYR A 121 12.35 -1.74 8.97
CA TYR A 121 10.91 -1.74 8.77
C TYR A 121 10.30 -0.40 9.18
N VAL A 122 9.27 0.00 8.46
CA VAL A 122 8.41 1.14 8.79
C VAL A 122 6.97 0.66 8.84
N GLU A 123 6.33 0.88 9.95
CA GLU A 123 4.90 0.64 10.12
C GLU A 123 4.18 1.98 10.26
N LEU A 124 3.23 2.22 9.39
CA LEU A 124 2.34 3.37 9.41
C LEU A 124 0.99 2.93 9.96
N THR A 125 0.59 3.46 11.09
CA THR A 125 -0.77 3.27 11.62
C THR A 125 -1.52 4.58 11.47
N ALA A 126 -2.48 4.60 10.56
CA ALA A 126 -3.27 5.77 10.23
C ALA A 126 -4.74 5.57 10.63
N SER A 127 -5.35 6.60 11.17
CA SER A 127 -6.78 6.67 11.39
C SER A 127 -7.34 7.95 10.80
N ARG A 128 -8.51 7.85 10.16
CA ARG A 128 -9.24 8.99 9.62
C ARG A 128 -10.60 9.11 10.30
N ALA A 129 -10.93 10.32 10.74
CA ALA A 129 -12.25 10.60 11.21
C ALA A 129 -13.22 10.57 10.01
N SER A 130 -14.26 9.72 10.08
CA SER A 130 -15.37 9.81 9.16
C SER A 130 -16.05 11.15 9.35
N GLN A 131 -15.99 12.02 8.37
CA GLN A 131 -16.87 13.17 8.36
C GLN A 131 -18.27 12.67 8.09
N LEU A 132 -19.06 12.51 9.14
CA LEU A 132 -20.50 12.38 9.00
C LEU A 132 -20.97 13.71 8.38
N SER A 133 -21.25 13.69 7.07
CA SER A 133 -21.93 14.80 6.43
C SER A 133 -23.32 14.87 7.07
N ARG A 134 -23.57 15.92 7.83
CA ARG A 134 -24.88 16.33 8.28
C ARG A 134 -25.69 16.82 7.11
#